data_7e8638761ff93114ccac3851cd25eca4
#
_entry.id   7e8638761ff93114ccac3851cd25eca4
#
_cell.length_a   1.000
_cell.length_b   1.000
_cell.length_c   1.000
_cell.angle_alpha   90.00
_cell.angle_beta   90.00
_cell.angle_gamma   90.00
#
_symmetry.space_group_name_H-M   'P 1'
#
loop_
_entity.id
_entity.type
_entity.pdbx_description
1 polymer ?
#
loop_
_entity_poly.entity_id
_entity_poly.type
_entity_poly.pdbx_seq_one_letter_code
_entity_poly.pdbx_strand_id
1 'polypeptide(L)'
;HPMYRRQRQMCIRDRLYFQFSTMNAGKSTLLLQASHNYHERGMNTYLITAGFDKRAGDGKIGSRIGIASDADTFDAKENMFQKIESRLEKGPCSCVFIDEAQFLSEEQVWQLARVVDDLKVPVMCYGLRVDFQGKLFPGSAALLALADEMREIRTICHCGKKATMVIRQDENGAVIKDGAQIQIGGNETYVSLCRRHWREAIGD
;
A
#
# COMPACT_ATOMS: atom_id res chain seq x y z
N HIS A 1 -26.27 -24.82 7.66
CA HIS A 1 -26.05 -24.51 9.07
C HIS A 1 -25.86 -23.00 9.23
N PRO A 2 -26.71 -22.25 9.95
CA PRO A 2 -26.64 -20.77 10.02
C PRO A 2 -25.38 -20.23 10.70
N MET A 3 -24.73 -21.02 11.54
CA MET A 3 -23.52 -20.60 12.27
C MET A 3 -22.28 -20.43 11.37
N TYR A 4 -22.11 -21.26 10.34
CA TYR A 4 -20.96 -21.15 9.42
C TYR A 4 -21.01 -19.90 8.53
N ARG A 5 -22.20 -19.40 8.20
CA ARG A 5 -22.35 -18.15 7.43
C ARG A 5 -22.03 -16.90 8.28
N ARG A 6 -22.39 -16.92 9.58
CA ARG A 6 -22.05 -15.81 10.49
C ARG A 6 -20.56 -15.73 10.79
N GLN A 7 -19.87 -16.85 10.98
CA GLN A 7 -18.42 -16.87 11.20
C GLN A 7 -17.64 -16.38 9.97
N ARG A 8 -18.05 -16.73 8.73
CA ARG A 8 -17.40 -16.19 7.52
C ARG A 8 -17.67 -14.70 7.31
N GLN A 9 -18.82 -14.18 7.70
CA GLN A 9 -19.10 -12.74 7.63
C GLN A 9 -18.42 -11.94 8.76
N MET A 10 -18.19 -12.52 9.93
CA MET A 10 -17.42 -11.90 11.00
C MET A 10 -15.92 -11.78 10.65
N CYS A 11 -15.38 -12.66 9.81
CA CYS A 11 -13.96 -12.65 9.45
C CYS A 11 -13.54 -11.59 8.43
N ILE A 12 -14.45 -10.87 7.79
CA ILE A 12 -14.13 -9.83 6.79
C ILE A 12 -14.27 -8.42 7.37
N ARG A 13 -14.97 -8.24 8.47
CA ARG A 13 -15.40 -6.94 8.98
C ARG A 13 -14.41 -6.47 10.03
N ASP A 14 -13.55 -6.38 10.46
CA ASP A 14 -12.75 -5.81 11.54
C ASP A 14 -11.31 -6.32 11.45
N ARG A 15 -10.63 -6.02 10.30
CA ARG A 15 -9.23 -6.43 10.13
C ARG A 15 -8.40 -5.34 9.50
N LEU A 16 -7.16 -5.26 9.93
CA LEU A 16 -6.11 -4.53 9.28
C LEU A 16 -5.41 -5.45 8.27
N TYR A 17 -5.47 -5.08 7.00
CA TYR A 17 -4.85 -5.84 5.90
C TYR A 17 -3.59 -5.14 5.40
N PHE A 18 -2.55 -5.90 5.14
CA PHE A 18 -1.37 -5.40 4.44
C PHE A 18 -1.13 -6.17 3.14
N GLN A 19 -1.32 -5.50 2.04
CA GLN A 19 -1.05 -6.01 0.70
C GLN A 19 0.25 -5.39 0.17
N PHE A 20 1.30 -6.17 0.14
CA PHE A 20 2.63 -5.67 -0.18
C PHE A 20 3.21 -6.30 -1.44
N SER A 21 4.16 -5.58 -2.05
CA SER A 21 4.91 -6.07 -3.21
C SER A 21 6.18 -5.28 -3.40
N THR A 22 6.86 -5.54 -4.52
CA THR A 22 7.86 -4.65 -5.11
C THR A 22 7.17 -3.56 -5.96
N MET A 23 7.97 -2.67 -6.54
CA MET A 23 7.48 -1.68 -7.52
C MET A 23 6.83 -2.39 -8.72
N ASN A 24 5.90 -1.71 -9.35
CA ASN A 24 5.28 -2.13 -10.62
C ASN A 24 4.50 -3.46 -10.59
N ALA A 25 4.07 -3.91 -9.41
CA ALA A 25 3.32 -5.16 -9.24
C ALA A 25 1.79 -4.99 -9.35
N GLY A 26 1.28 -3.79 -9.66
CA GLY A 26 -0.16 -3.54 -9.83
C GLY A 26 -0.92 -3.27 -8.52
N LYS A 27 -0.24 -2.82 -7.45
CA LYS A 27 -0.88 -2.49 -6.15
C LYS A 27 -2.07 -1.55 -6.29
N SER A 28 -1.86 -0.38 -6.88
CA SER A 28 -2.90 0.64 -7.05
C SER A 28 -4.04 0.14 -7.96
N THR A 29 -3.75 -0.72 -8.95
CA THR A 29 -4.78 -1.37 -9.77
C THR A 29 -5.68 -2.27 -8.93
N LEU A 30 -5.10 -3.11 -8.08
CA LEU A 30 -5.85 -4.01 -7.20
C LEU A 30 -6.64 -3.25 -6.14
N LEU A 31 -6.08 -2.16 -5.60
CA LEU A 31 -6.78 -1.26 -4.69
C LEU A 31 -8.02 -0.68 -5.36
N LEU A 32 -7.87 -0.08 -6.52
CA LEU A 32 -8.96 0.54 -7.26
C LEU A 32 -10.03 -0.49 -7.68
N GLN A 33 -9.62 -1.68 -8.10
CA GLN A 33 -10.54 -2.78 -8.40
C GLN A 33 -11.32 -3.21 -7.15
N ALA A 34 -10.65 -3.33 -6.00
CA ALA A 34 -11.31 -3.69 -4.76
C ALA A 34 -12.32 -2.61 -4.35
N SER A 35 -11.96 -1.33 -4.39
CA SER A 35 -12.86 -0.22 -4.11
C SER A 35 -14.08 -0.21 -5.07
N HIS A 36 -13.84 -0.42 -6.36
CA HIS A 36 -14.91 -0.53 -7.36
C HIS A 36 -15.91 -1.65 -7.02
N ASN A 37 -15.43 -2.82 -6.61
CA ASN A 37 -16.28 -3.94 -6.21
C ASN A 37 -17.19 -3.61 -5.00
N TYR A 38 -16.74 -2.76 -4.07
CA TYR A 38 -17.58 -2.25 -3.00
C TYR A 38 -18.68 -1.34 -3.55
N HIS A 39 -18.33 -0.42 -4.45
CA HIS A 39 -19.29 0.52 -5.05
C HIS A 39 -20.37 -0.20 -5.87
N GLU A 40 -20.03 -1.24 -6.63
CA GLU A 40 -21.01 -2.06 -7.36
C GLU A 40 -22.03 -2.75 -6.44
N ARG A 41 -21.73 -2.88 -5.17
CA ARG A 41 -22.62 -3.42 -4.13
C ARG A 41 -23.32 -2.33 -3.30
N GLY A 42 -23.22 -1.06 -3.73
CA GLY A 42 -23.79 0.09 -3.02
C GLY A 42 -23.08 0.44 -1.70
N MET A 43 -21.83 -0.02 -1.52
CA MET A 43 -21.02 0.25 -0.35
C MET A 43 -20.01 1.35 -0.63
N ASN A 44 -19.93 2.35 0.26
CA ASN A 44 -18.97 3.44 0.13
C ASN A 44 -17.60 3.05 0.68
N THR A 45 -16.57 3.54 0.03
CA THR A 45 -15.17 3.38 0.46
C THR A 45 -14.51 4.73 0.69
N TYR A 46 -13.43 4.73 1.44
CA TYR A 46 -12.61 5.91 1.66
C TYR A 46 -11.19 5.63 1.19
N LEU A 47 -10.75 6.36 0.18
CA LEU A 47 -9.44 6.22 -0.48
C LEU A 47 -8.50 7.29 0.05
N ILE A 48 -7.30 6.90 0.47
CA ILE A 48 -6.26 7.79 0.99
C ILE A 48 -4.92 7.41 0.38
N THR A 49 -4.10 8.39 0.01
CA THR A 49 -2.75 8.19 -0.52
C THR A 49 -1.74 9.16 0.12
N ALA A 50 -0.44 8.91 -0.05
CA ALA A 50 0.58 9.81 0.46
C ALA A 50 0.55 11.17 -0.28
N GLY A 51 0.49 12.27 0.46
CA GLY A 51 0.27 13.62 -0.10
C GLY A 51 1.40 14.15 -0.99
N PHE A 52 2.60 13.58 -0.86
CA PHE A 52 3.72 13.93 -1.74
C PHE A 52 3.77 13.10 -3.04
N ASP A 53 2.97 12.03 -3.15
CA ASP A 53 2.88 11.23 -4.36
C ASP A 53 1.92 11.88 -5.37
N LYS A 54 2.50 12.62 -6.31
CA LYS A 54 1.75 13.35 -7.35
C LYS A 54 1.78 12.68 -8.74
N ARG A 55 2.21 11.43 -8.81
CA ARG A 55 2.34 10.70 -10.10
C ARG A 55 1.04 10.58 -10.87
N ALA A 56 -0.09 10.47 -10.19
CA ALA A 56 -1.42 10.43 -10.78
C ALA A 56 -2.17 11.78 -10.74
N GLY A 57 -1.55 12.83 -10.19
CA GLY A 57 -2.13 14.14 -9.88
C GLY A 57 -2.34 14.32 -8.37
N ASP A 58 -2.53 15.56 -7.94
CA ASP A 58 -2.80 15.88 -6.53
C ASP A 58 -4.11 15.19 -6.06
N GLY A 59 -4.03 14.46 -4.95
CA GLY A 59 -5.19 13.79 -4.39
C GLY A 59 -5.82 12.72 -5.28
N LYS A 60 -4.98 11.96 -6.01
CA LYS A 60 -5.43 10.87 -6.88
C LYS A 60 -4.61 9.61 -6.69
N ILE A 61 -5.29 8.47 -6.69
CA ILE A 61 -4.66 7.16 -6.86
C ILE A 61 -4.78 6.78 -8.34
N GLY A 62 -3.66 6.49 -8.97
CA GLY A 62 -3.62 6.09 -10.37
C GLY A 62 -2.83 4.82 -10.61
N SER A 63 -3.31 4.01 -11.54
CA SER A 63 -2.63 2.82 -12.01
C SER A 63 -1.93 3.06 -13.35
N ARG A 64 -0.89 2.31 -13.63
CA ARG A 64 -0.18 2.39 -14.93
C ARG A 64 -1.00 1.93 -16.13
N ILE A 65 -2.11 1.25 -15.88
CA ILE A 65 -3.05 0.82 -16.94
C ILE A 65 -4.15 1.87 -17.20
N GLY A 66 -4.02 3.09 -16.65
CA GLY A 66 -4.91 4.21 -16.95
C GLY A 66 -6.17 4.30 -16.07
N ILE A 67 -6.30 3.47 -15.03
CA ILE A 67 -7.40 3.60 -14.07
C ILE A 67 -6.97 4.58 -12.98
N ALA A 68 -7.84 5.54 -12.64
CA ALA A 68 -7.59 6.51 -11.57
C ALA A 68 -8.88 6.81 -10.79
N SER A 69 -8.72 7.25 -9.54
CA SER A 69 -9.80 7.72 -8.68
C SER A 69 -9.31 8.84 -7.78
N ASP A 70 -10.21 9.75 -7.42
CA ASP A 70 -9.94 10.76 -6.41
C ASP A 70 -9.72 10.10 -5.05
N ALA A 71 -8.81 10.65 -4.27
CA ALA A 71 -8.46 10.17 -2.95
C ALA A 71 -8.08 11.35 -2.05
N ASP A 72 -8.30 11.21 -0.75
CA ASP A 72 -7.68 12.12 0.22
C ASP A 72 -6.20 11.79 0.38
N THR A 73 -5.46 12.73 0.94
CA THR A 73 -4.02 12.56 1.17
C THR A 73 -3.70 12.47 2.67
N PHE A 74 -2.59 11.87 2.99
CA PHE A 74 -2.01 11.93 4.33
C PHE A 74 -0.56 12.45 4.28
N ASP A 75 -0.14 13.11 5.34
CA ASP A 75 1.24 13.48 5.60
C ASP A 75 1.76 12.82 6.89
N ALA A 76 3.06 13.01 7.18
CA ALA A 76 3.70 12.36 8.32
C ALA A 76 3.20 12.84 9.70
N LYS A 77 2.49 13.97 9.77
CA LYS A 77 1.99 14.58 11.03
C LYS A 77 0.52 14.34 11.26
N GLU A 78 -0.19 13.86 10.25
CA GLU A 78 -1.65 13.70 10.31
C GLU A 78 -2.06 12.56 11.22
N ASN A 79 -3.08 12.79 12.04
CA ASN A 79 -3.69 11.74 12.86
C ASN A 79 -4.69 10.94 12.02
N MET A 80 -4.32 9.73 11.64
CA MET A 80 -5.13 8.86 10.76
C MET A 80 -6.43 8.42 11.42
N PHE A 81 -6.45 8.23 12.76
CA PHE A 81 -7.66 7.87 13.48
C PHE A 81 -8.70 8.99 13.39
N GLN A 82 -8.31 10.22 13.75
CA GLN A 82 -9.20 11.39 13.70
C GLN A 82 -9.68 11.70 12.28
N LYS A 83 -8.80 11.55 11.29
CA LYS A 83 -9.15 11.75 9.88
C LYS A 83 -10.26 10.80 9.43
N ILE A 84 -10.12 9.53 9.76
CA ILE A 84 -11.11 8.51 9.38
C ILE A 84 -12.39 8.68 10.20
N GLU A 85 -12.30 8.95 11.49
CA GLU A 85 -13.45 9.23 12.36
C GLU A 85 -14.28 10.40 11.81
N SER A 86 -13.65 11.54 11.49
CA SER A 86 -14.31 12.70 10.88
C SER A 86 -14.92 12.38 9.51
N ARG A 87 -14.36 11.45 8.75
CA ARG A 87 -14.95 10.97 7.50
C ARG A 87 -16.21 10.14 7.75
N LEU A 88 -16.23 9.34 8.81
CA LEU A 88 -17.40 8.51 9.19
C LEU A 88 -18.58 9.35 9.65
N GLU A 89 -18.35 10.51 10.25
CA GLU A 89 -19.41 11.48 10.62
C GLU A 89 -20.18 12.01 9.39
N LYS A 90 -19.52 12.05 8.22
CA LYS A 90 -20.11 12.52 6.96
C LYS A 90 -20.96 11.46 6.24
N GLY A 91 -20.92 10.22 6.70
CA GLY A 91 -21.70 9.13 6.14
C GLY A 91 -21.00 7.77 6.24
N PRO A 92 -21.72 6.68 5.94
CA PRO A 92 -21.20 5.33 6.11
C PRO A 92 -20.00 5.07 5.22
N CYS A 93 -19.00 4.37 5.76
CA CYS A 93 -17.82 3.86 5.05
C CYS A 93 -17.65 2.38 5.37
N SER A 94 -17.60 1.56 4.35
CA SER A 94 -17.53 0.10 4.48
C SER A 94 -16.11 -0.44 4.48
N CYS A 95 -15.15 0.33 3.96
CA CYS A 95 -13.74 0.01 3.95
C CYS A 95 -12.88 1.25 3.69
N VAL A 96 -11.76 1.37 4.38
CA VAL A 96 -10.73 2.36 4.12
C VAL A 96 -9.61 1.71 3.32
N PHE A 97 -9.16 2.36 2.27
CA PHE A 97 -8.05 1.93 1.42
C PHE A 97 -6.92 2.95 1.50
N ILE A 98 -5.73 2.48 1.83
CA ILE A 98 -4.52 3.31 1.92
C ILE A 98 -3.55 2.87 0.82
N ASP A 99 -3.27 3.73 -0.14
CA ASP A 99 -2.19 3.53 -1.11
C ASP A 99 -0.88 4.14 -0.60
N GLU A 100 0.25 3.63 -1.08
CA GLU A 100 1.61 4.01 -0.67
C GLU A 100 1.82 3.94 0.87
N ALA A 101 1.21 2.93 1.50
CA ALA A 101 1.18 2.75 2.95
C ALA A 101 2.57 2.56 3.60
N GLN A 102 3.62 2.28 2.83
CA GLN A 102 5.00 2.23 3.34
C GLN A 102 5.46 3.57 3.91
N PHE A 103 4.82 4.68 3.52
CA PHE A 103 5.16 6.02 3.98
C PHE A 103 4.44 6.45 5.26
N LEU A 104 3.57 5.60 5.79
CA LEU A 104 3.02 5.80 7.14
C LEU A 104 4.12 5.74 8.19
N SER A 105 3.96 6.51 9.26
CA SER A 105 4.74 6.31 10.47
C SER A 105 4.24 5.11 11.25
N GLU A 106 5.06 4.60 12.18
CA GLU A 106 4.63 3.55 13.11
C GLU A 106 3.39 3.96 13.90
N GLU A 107 3.36 5.21 14.40
CA GLU A 107 2.21 5.76 15.12
C GLU A 107 0.94 5.77 14.27
N GLN A 108 1.04 6.16 13.00
CA GLN A 108 -0.09 6.15 12.09
C GLN A 108 -0.63 4.73 11.83
N VAL A 109 0.24 3.73 11.78
CA VAL A 109 -0.20 2.33 11.66
C VAL A 109 -0.94 1.87 12.91
N TRP A 110 -0.48 2.24 14.11
CA TRP A 110 -1.21 2.01 15.36
C TRP A 110 -2.58 2.70 15.37
N GLN A 111 -2.66 3.93 14.84
CA GLN A 111 -3.93 4.63 14.68
C GLN A 111 -4.88 3.89 13.74
N LEU A 112 -4.37 3.30 12.63
CA LEU A 112 -5.18 2.47 11.73
C LEU A 112 -5.64 1.16 12.40
N ALA A 113 -4.81 0.53 13.22
CA ALA A 113 -5.23 -0.62 14.02
C ALA A 113 -6.39 -0.25 14.94
N ARG A 114 -6.32 0.91 15.61
CA ARG A 114 -7.44 1.42 16.41
C ARG A 114 -8.69 1.73 15.61
N VAL A 115 -8.57 2.20 14.36
CA VAL A 115 -9.75 2.35 13.47
C VAL A 115 -10.48 1.02 13.30
N VAL A 116 -9.73 -0.05 13.10
CA VAL A 116 -10.30 -1.40 13.00
C VAL A 116 -10.93 -1.84 14.32
N ASP A 117 -10.19 -1.67 15.42
CA ASP A 117 -10.58 -2.17 16.74
C ASP A 117 -11.74 -1.39 17.36
N ASP A 118 -11.71 -0.05 17.26
CA ASP A 118 -12.66 0.84 17.95
C ASP A 118 -13.84 1.23 17.04
N LEU A 119 -13.57 1.61 15.77
CA LEU A 119 -14.59 2.09 14.84
C LEU A 119 -15.21 0.96 13.99
N LYS A 120 -14.67 -0.26 14.07
CA LYS A 120 -15.17 -1.45 13.34
C LYS A 120 -15.21 -1.27 11.82
N VAL A 121 -14.26 -0.54 11.27
CA VAL A 121 -14.09 -0.34 9.84
C VAL A 121 -12.82 -1.04 9.37
N PRO A 122 -12.91 -1.97 8.41
CA PRO A 122 -11.72 -2.63 7.86
C PRO A 122 -10.82 -1.63 7.14
N VAL A 123 -9.51 -1.80 7.30
CA VAL A 123 -8.50 -0.97 6.65
C VAL A 123 -7.61 -1.86 5.79
N MET A 124 -7.51 -1.54 4.50
CA MET A 124 -6.66 -2.24 3.54
C MET A 124 -5.50 -1.33 3.12
N CYS A 125 -4.30 -1.66 3.57
CA CYS A 125 -3.06 -0.95 3.27
C CYS A 125 -2.35 -1.62 2.09
N TYR A 126 -1.97 -0.83 1.09
CA TYR A 126 -1.19 -1.25 -0.08
C TYR A 126 0.14 -0.52 -0.08
N GLY A 127 1.24 -1.25 -0.16
CA GLY A 127 2.55 -0.62 -0.08
C GLY A 127 3.72 -1.48 -0.53
N LEU A 128 4.90 -0.87 -0.56
CA LEU A 128 6.17 -1.56 -0.76
C LEU A 128 6.59 -2.24 0.54
N ARG A 129 7.23 -3.41 0.45
CA ARG A 129 7.81 -4.06 1.61
C ARG A 129 9.17 -3.45 1.97
N VAL A 130 10.07 -3.41 1.00
CA VAL A 130 11.45 -2.96 1.16
C VAL A 130 11.81 -1.90 0.10
N ASP A 131 12.79 -1.08 0.42
CA ASP A 131 13.40 -0.14 -0.50
C ASP A 131 14.45 -0.80 -1.44
N PHE A 132 15.12 0.01 -2.24
CA PHE A 132 16.16 -0.46 -3.17
C PHE A 132 17.43 -0.97 -2.47
N GLN A 133 17.64 -0.62 -1.19
CA GLN A 133 18.72 -1.14 -0.35
C GLN A 133 18.34 -2.44 0.38
N GLY A 134 17.12 -2.94 0.20
CA GLY A 134 16.63 -4.12 0.91
C GLY A 134 16.18 -3.87 2.33
N LYS A 135 16.05 -2.60 2.75
CA LYS A 135 15.60 -2.21 4.09
C LYS A 135 14.08 -2.01 4.13
N LEU A 136 13.46 -2.38 5.22
CA LEU A 136 12.04 -2.11 5.43
C LEU A 136 11.78 -0.60 5.53
N PHE A 137 10.66 -0.17 4.95
CA PHE A 137 10.10 1.14 5.28
C PHE A 137 9.47 1.11 6.67
N PRO A 138 9.47 2.25 7.42
CA PRO A 138 8.89 2.30 8.77
C PRO A 138 7.42 1.84 8.80
N GLY A 139 6.58 2.34 7.91
CA GLY A 139 5.18 1.93 7.81
C GLY A 139 5.02 0.46 7.47
N SER A 140 5.86 -0.07 6.59
CA SER A 140 5.83 -1.49 6.24
C SER A 140 6.28 -2.39 7.39
N ALA A 141 7.27 -1.97 8.18
CA ALA A 141 7.71 -2.69 9.37
C ALA A 141 6.57 -2.78 10.39
N ALA A 142 5.89 -1.67 10.67
CA ALA A 142 4.75 -1.63 11.57
C ALA A 142 3.56 -2.45 11.05
N LEU A 143 3.25 -2.37 9.74
CA LEU A 143 2.18 -3.17 9.13
C LEU A 143 2.48 -4.66 9.16
N LEU A 144 3.74 -5.09 8.95
CA LEU A 144 4.14 -6.49 9.08
C LEU A 144 4.00 -7.02 10.51
N ALA A 145 4.12 -6.13 11.51
CA ALA A 145 3.94 -6.49 12.92
C ALA A 145 2.46 -6.53 13.36
N LEU A 146 1.61 -5.65 12.83
CA LEU A 146 0.27 -5.38 13.35
C LEU A 146 -0.88 -5.89 12.48
N ALA A 147 -0.65 -6.12 11.18
CA ALA A 147 -1.72 -6.53 10.28
C ALA A 147 -2.26 -7.92 10.64
N ASP A 148 -3.59 -8.05 10.68
CA ASP A 148 -4.28 -9.32 10.90
C ASP A 148 -4.14 -10.26 9.71
N GLU A 149 -4.04 -9.70 8.51
CA GLU A 149 -3.90 -10.46 7.27
C GLU A 149 -2.91 -9.80 6.33
N MET A 150 -1.93 -10.57 5.88
CA MET A 150 -0.89 -10.14 4.97
C MET A 150 -0.97 -10.91 3.66
N ARG A 151 -0.90 -10.20 2.53
CA ARG A 151 -0.90 -10.81 1.21
C ARG A 151 0.17 -10.18 0.32
N GLU A 152 0.98 -11.03 -0.30
CA GLU A 152 1.94 -10.59 -1.30
C GLU A 152 1.30 -10.52 -2.68
N ILE A 153 1.35 -9.34 -3.30
CA ILE A 153 1.01 -9.16 -4.71
C ILE A 153 2.25 -9.50 -5.52
N ARG A 154 2.17 -10.55 -6.32
CA ARG A 154 3.31 -11.12 -7.01
C ARG A 154 3.60 -10.41 -8.32
N THR A 155 4.89 -10.21 -8.60
CA THR A 155 5.40 -9.83 -9.91
C THR A 155 6.64 -10.66 -10.23
N ILE A 156 7.13 -10.56 -11.46
CA ILE A 156 8.20 -11.42 -11.97
C ILE A 156 9.48 -10.65 -12.25
N CYS A 157 10.60 -11.29 -12.00
CA CYS A 157 11.93 -10.90 -12.47
C CYS A 157 12.10 -11.28 -13.94
N HIS A 158 13.02 -10.64 -14.66
CA HIS A 158 13.34 -10.98 -16.05
C HIS A 158 13.69 -12.46 -16.27
N CYS A 159 14.11 -13.18 -15.23
CA CYS A 159 14.39 -14.62 -15.32
C CYS A 159 13.14 -15.51 -15.07
N GLY A 160 11.94 -14.94 -15.00
CA GLY A 160 10.69 -15.65 -14.74
C GLY A 160 10.45 -16.03 -13.28
N LYS A 161 11.42 -15.85 -12.36
CA LYS A 161 11.23 -16.07 -10.92
C LYS A 161 10.46 -14.91 -10.29
N LYS A 162 9.83 -15.19 -9.14
CA LYS A 162 9.18 -14.15 -8.34
C LYS A 162 10.15 -13.02 -7.99
N ALA A 163 9.77 -11.79 -8.29
CA ALA A 163 10.50 -10.60 -7.87
C ALA A 163 10.11 -10.22 -6.44
N THR A 164 11.11 -10.06 -5.58
CA THR A 164 10.94 -9.74 -4.16
C THR A 164 11.74 -8.52 -3.73
N MET A 165 12.60 -8.05 -4.61
CA MET A 165 13.51 -6.93 -4.40
C MET A 165 13.34 -5.91 -5.52
N VAL A 166 13.89 -4.72 -5.31
CA VAL A 166 13.89 -3.64 -6.30
C VAL A 166 15.28 -3.01 -6.33
N ILE A 167 15.77 -2.66 -7.51
CA ILE A 167 16.92 -1.77 -7.69
C ILE A 167 16.44 -0.41 -8.19
N ARG A 168 17.23 0.61 -7.92
CA ARG A 168 17.09 1.95 -8.48
C ARG A 168 18.21 2.18 -9.49
N GLN A 169 17.87 2.68 -10.67
CA GLN A 169 18.80 2.97 -11.74
C GLN A 169 18.70 4.44 -12.14
N ASP A 170 19.83 5.01 -12.52
CA ASP A 170 19.86 6.34 -13.13
C ASP A 170 19.41 6.30 -14.61
N GLU A 171 19.46 7.46 -15.29
CA GLU A 171 19.10 7.60 -16.70
C GLU A 171 19.95 6.74 -17.64
N ASN A 172 21.15 6.38 -17.24
CA ASN A 172 22.10 5.55 -18.02
C ASN A 172 21.97 4.07 -17.70
N GLY A 173 21.06 3.68 -16.77
CA GLY A 173 20.87 2.31 -16.32
C GLY A 173 21.85 1.84 -15.25
N ALA A 174 22.71 2.75 -14.71
CA ALA A 174 23.63 2.41 -13.64
C ALA A 174 22.86 2.24 -12.31
N VAL A 175 23.21 1.20 -11.55
CA VAL A 175 22.54 0.89 -10.27
C VAL A 175 22.98 1.87 -9.19
N ILE A 176 22.02 2.55 -8.59
CA ILE A 176 22.21 3.44 -7.46
C ILE A 176 22.15 2.61 -6.18
N LYS A 177 23.28 2.54 -5.45
CA LYS A 177 23.41 1.73 -4.24
C LYS A 177 23.13 2.52 -2.96
N ASP A 178 23.41 3.82 -2.98
CA ASP A 178 23.31 4.72 -1.83
C ASP A 178 22.35 5.88 -2.11
N GLY A 179 21.81 6.48 -1.07
CA GLY A 179 20.95 7.65 -1.17
C GLY A 179 19.71 7.55 -0.28
N ALA A 180 18.88 8.58 -0.32
CA ALA A 180 17.66 8.63 0.44
C ALA A 180 16.69 7.49 0.04
N GLN A 181 16.01 6.94 1.02
CA GLN A 181 15.01 5.88 0.85
C GLN A 181 13.88 6.33 -0.10
N ILE A 182 13.54 7.61 -0.04
CA ILE A 182 12.53 8.25 -0.88
C ILE A 182 13.21 9.33 -1.70
N GLN A 183 13.02 9.31 -3.01
CA GLN A 183 13.38 10.41 -3.90
C GLN A 183 12.15 10.81 -4.71
N ILE A 184 11.73 12.06 -4.53
CA ILE A 184 10.60 12.65 -5.24
C ILE A 184 11.15 13.40 -6.45
N GLY A 185 10.74 13.01 -7.65
CA GLY A 185 11.06 13.72 -8.88
C GLY A 185 12.50 13.50 -9.37
N GLY A 186 12.70 12.50 -10.17
CA GLY A 186 13.92 12.22 -10.91
C GLY A 186 13.59 11.29 -12.07
N ASN A 187 14.45 11.24 -13.09
CA ASN A 187 14.33 10.32 -14.22
C ASN A 187 14.76 8.87 -13.85
N GLU A 188 14.77 8.57 -12.59
CA GLU A 188 15.18 7.28 -12.07
C GLU A 188 14.14 6.20 -12.37
N THR A 189 14.62 5.03 -12.72
CA THR A 189 13.79 3.85 -12.95
C THR A 189 13.97 2.82 -11.85
N TYR A 190 12.87 2.16 -11.50
CA TYR A 190 12.89 1.08 -10.54
C TYR A 190 12.62 -0.24 -11.25
N VAL A 191 13.50 -1.23 -11.05
CA VAL A 191 13.40 -2.55 -11.66
C VAL A 191 13.21 -3.62 -10.58
N SER A 192 12.13 -4.38 -10.73
CA SER A 192 11.81 -5.49 -9.80
C SER A 192 12.59 -6.74 -10.15
N LEU A 193 13.31 -7.29 -9.19
CA LEU A 193 14.21 -8.42 -9.35
C LEU A 193 13.96 -9.52 -8.30
N CYS A 194 14.30 -10.76 -8.64
CA CYS A 194 14.46 -11.79 -7.62
C CYS A 194 15.73 -11.50 -6.78
N ARG A 195 15.79 -12.05 -5.57
CA ARG A 195 16.89 -11.77 -4.64
C ARG A 195 18.26 -12.08 -5.21
N ARG A 196 18.41 -13.12 -6.05
CA ARG A 196 19.70 -13.45 -6.70
C ARG A 196 20.14 -12.32 -7.62
N HIS A 197 19.31 -11.91 -8.57
CA HIS A 197 19.66 -10.84 -9.52
C HIS A 197 19.81 -9.48 -8.84
N TRP A 198 19.10 -9.25 -7.75
CA TRP A 198 19.28 -8.05 -6.94
C TRP A 198 20.69 -8.03 -6.32
N ARG A 199 21.15 -9.13 -5.69
CA ARG A 199 22.51 -9.23 -5.15
C ARG A 199 23.57 -9.06 -6.23
N GLU A 200 23.43 -9.72 -7.36
CA GLU A 200 24.33 -9.58 -8.50
C GLU A 200 24.39 -8.11 -8.98
N ALA A 201 23.26 -7.39 -9.02
CA ALA A 201 23.19 -6.00 -9.45
C ALA A 201 23.83 -5.02 -8.47
N ILE A 202 23.73 -5.25 -7.16
CA ILE A 202 24.37 -4.41 -6.14
C ILE A 202 25.83 -4.79 -5.87
N GLY A 203 26.32 -5.90 -6.45
CA GLY A 203 27.70 -6.35 -6.33
C GLY A 203 28.02 -7.02 -4.99
N ASP A 204 27.10 -7.84 -4.48
CA ASP A 204 27.18 -8.60 -3.23
C ASP A 204 27.37 -10.09 -3.52
#